data_9bafb88940eaf222bea3815fb7129a21
#
_entry.id   9bafb88940eaf222bea3815fb7129a21
#
_cell.length_a   1.000
_cell.length_b   1.000
_cell.length_c   1.000
_cell.angle_alpha   90.00
_cell.angle_beta   90.00
_cell.angle_gamma   90.00
#
_symmetry.space_group_name_H-M   'P 1'
#
loop_
_entity.id
_entity.type
_entity.pdbx_description
1 polymer ?
#
loop_
_entity_poly.entity_id
_entity_poly.type
_entity_poly.pdbx_seq_one_letter_code
_entity_poly.pdbx_strand_id
1 'polypeptide(L)'
;MGSTAHAASPGSAGGALAKLGFGERQVVQEIGWDSDVDDELRFAIEDHTGTELEDEDYGDVADAVLVWFRQGDDDLVDTLVDALTNLADAGFVVLLTPQAGHADHVDASEIEEAAVTAGLHTAGGASVSTEWSSVRLVAPRGARR
;
A
#
# COMPACT_ATOMS: atom_id res chain seq x y z
N MET A 1 -4.70 19.89 25.49
CA MET A 1 -4.73 19.90 25.01
C MET A 1 -4.41 19.79 24.44
N GLY A 2 -4.22 19.58 24.10
CA GLY A 2 -3.90 19.70 23.52
C GLY A 2 -3.86 19.39 22.79
N SER A 3 -3.78 19.23 22.65
CA SER A 3 -3.68 19.07 21.97
C SER A 3 -3.19 19.11 21.38
N THR A 4 -3.08 19.28 21.44
CA THR A 4 -2.49 19.46 20.78
C THR A 4 -1.53 19.13 20.48
N ALA A 5 -1.14 19.07 20.92
CA ALA A 5 -0.22 18.76 20.45
C ALA A 5 0.07 17.59 19.86
N HIS A 6 -0.21 17.07 20.02
CA HIS A 6 -0.07 16.14 19.39
C HIS A 6 -0.23 15.88 18.56
N ALA A 7 -0.22 16.13 19.20
CA ALA A 7 -0.85 15.94 18.16
C ALA A 7 -0.24 15.87 16.85
N ALA A 8 0.79 16.39 16.66
CA ALA A 8 1.39 16.46 15.36
C ALA A 8 1.56 15.10 14.72
N SER A 9 2.09 14.16 15.50
CA SER A 9 2.42 12.88 14.92
C SER A 9 1.21 12.09 14.47
N PRO A 10 0.19 11.93 15.31
CA PRO A 10 -1.00 11.20 14.83
C PRO A 10 -1.67 11.91 13.67
N GLY A 11 -1.68 13.21 13.69
CA GLY A 11 -2.30 13.94 12.60
C GLY A 11 -1.56 13.76 11.30
N SER A 12 -0.22 13.76 11.35
CA SER A 12 0.58 13.57 10.15
C SER A 12 0.38 12.19 9.56
N ALA A 13 0.39 11.17 10.39
CA ALA A 13 0.19 9.80 9.92
C ALA A 13 -1.18 9.65 9.29
N GLY A 14 -2.21 10.17 9.96
CA GLY A 14 -3.56 10.08 9.43
C GLY A 14 -3.72 10.78 8.11
N GLY A 15 -3.11 11.96 7.96
CA GLY A 15 -3.18 12.70 6.72
C GLY A 15 -2.51 11.98 5.57
N ALA A 16 -1.34 11.39 5.81
CA ALA A 16 -0.63 10.65 4.78
C ALA A 16 -1.40 9.40 4.37
N LEU A 17 -1.98 8.69 5.33
CA LEU A 17 -2.76 7.50 5.03
C LEU A 17 -4.00 7.84 4.23
N ALA A 18 -4.66 8.95 4.58
CA ALA A 18 -5.83 9.39 3.82
C ALA A 18 -5.44 9.73 2.39
N LYS A 19 -4.28 10.31 2.18
CA LYS A 19 -3.79 10.60 0.83
C LYS A 19 -3.63 9.35 0.00
N LEU A 20 -3.21 8.26 0.61
CA LEU A 20 -3.07 7.00 -0.08
C LEU A 20 -4.42 6.34 -0.35
N GLY A 21 -5.47 6.81 0.29
CA GLY A 21 -6.80 6.28 0.06
C GLY A 21 -7.38 5.50 1.22
N PHE A 22 -6.63 5.32 2.30
CA PHE A 22 -7.13 4.58 3.46
C PHE A 22 -8.23 5.35 4.17
N GLY A 23 -9.23 4.65 4.64
CA GLY A 23 -10.36 5.24 5.36
C GLY A 23 -10.97 4.26 6.32
N GLU A 24 -11.98 4.74 7.07
CA GLU A 24 -12.59 3.93 8.12
C GLU A 24 -13.30 2.73 7.56
N ARG A 25 -13.18 1.63 8.28
CA ARG A 25 -13.89 0.37 8.02
C ARG A 25 -13.47 -0.35 6.75
N GLN A 26 -12.38 0.08 6.15
CA GLN A 26 -11.85 -0.63 4.99
C GLN A 26 -11.21 -1.93 5.43
N VAL A 27 -11.38 -2.95 4.60
CA VAL A 27 -10.66 -4.21 4.76
C VAL A 27 -9.40 -4.11 3.95
N VAL A 28 -8.25 -4.32 4.59
CA VAL A 28 -6.95 -4.22 3.94
C VAL A 28 -6.26 -5.57 4.01
N GLN A 29 -5.93 -6.12 2.85
CA GLN A 29 -5.17 -7.36 2.75
C GLN A 29 -3.69 -7.02 2.62
N GLU A 30 -2.83 -7.83 3.23
CA GLU A 30 -1.39 -7.58 3.21
C GLU A 30 -0.69 -8.73 2.49
N ILE A 31 0.19 -8.38 1.55
CA ILE A 31 0.96 -9.35 0.77
C ILE A 31 2.44 -9.01 0.94
N GLY A 32 3.27 -10.05 1.07
CA GLY A 32 4.71 -9.86 1.11
C GLY A 32 5.26 -9.53 2.49
N TRP A 33 4.51 -9.80 3.54
CA TRP A 33 5.00 -9.56 4.90
C TRP A 33 6.27 -10.36 5.14
N ASP A 34 7.24 -9.72 5.79
CA ASP A 34 8.43 -10.38 6.29
C ASP A 34 8.92 -9.59 7.49
N SER A 35 9.99 -10.03 8.10
CA SER A 35 10.46 -9.42 9.33
C SER A 35 11.02 -8.01 9.15
N ASP A 36 11.24 -7.58 7.91
CA ASP A 36 11.78 -6.26 7.60
C ASP A 36 10.73 -5.18 7.40
N VAL A 37 9.43 -5.52 7.52
CA VAL A 37 8.37 -4.54 7.30
C VAL A 37 8.34 -3.51 8.42
N ASP A 38 7.66 -2.39 8.14
CA ASP A 38 7.51 -1.31 9.10
C ASP A 38 6.24 -1.56 9.93
N ASP A 39 6.43 -2.10 11.13
CA ASP A 39 5.28 -2.43 11.99
C ASP A 39 4.54 -1.18 12.46
N GLU A 40 5.23 -0.05 12.61
CA GLU A 40 4.54 1.18 12.99
C GLU A 40 3.54 1.58 11.93
N LEU A 41 3.93 1.44 10.67
CA LEU A 41 3.02 1.73 9.57
C LEU A 41 1.83 0.78 9.58
N ARG A 42 2.10 -0.50 9.82
CA ARG A 42 1.02 -1.50 9.87
C ARG A 42 0.02 -1.15 10.96
N PHE A 43 0.51 -0.81 12.15
CA PHE A 43 -0.38 -0.44 13.25
C PHE A 43 -1.13 0.86 12.95
N ALA A 44 -0.48 1.82 12.30
CA ALA A 44 -1.14 3.06 11.93
C ALA A 44 -2.29 2.82 10.95
N ILE A 45 -2.10 1.90 10.00
CA ILE A 45 -3.15 1.55 9.06
C ILE A 45 -4.33 0.90 9.81
N GLU A 46 -4.03 -0.03 10.72
CA GLU A 46 -5.09 -0.67 11.49
C GLU A 46 -5.85 0.34 12.34
N ASP A 47 -5.14 1.27 12.96
CA ASP A 47 -5.77 2.33 13.74
C ASP A 47 -6.65 3.22 12.87
N HIS A 48 -6.13 3.59 11.71
CA HIS A 48 -6.82 4.52 10.81
C HIS A 48 -8.09 3.90 10.22
N THR A 49 -8.04 2.62 9.89
CA THR A 49 -9.20 1.93 9.30
C THR A 49 -10.12 1.34 10.36
N GLY A 50 -9.60 1.06 11.55
CA GLY A 50 -10.36 0.39 12.59
C GLY A 50 -10.50 -1.10 12.36
N THR A 51 -9.71 -1.67 11.45
CA THR A 51 -9.75 -3.10 11.13
C THR A 51 -8.35 -3.67 11.19
N GLU A 52 -8.25 -4.96 11.43
CA GLU A 52 -6.95 -5.64 11.40
C GLU A 52 -6.58 -5.98 9.97
N LEU A 53 -5.28 -5.96 9.68
CA LEU A 53 -4.80 -6.37 8.37
C LEU A 53 -5.08 -7.86 8.17
N GLU A 54 -5.58 -8.20 6.98
CA GLU A 54 -5.79 -9.59 6.61
C GLU A 54 -4.55 -10.11 5.89
N ASP A 55 -4.27 -11.39 6.06
CA ASP A 55 -3.06 -11.96 5.48
C ASP A 55 -3.29 -12.42 4.04
N GLU A 56 -2.27 -13.07 3.47
CA GLU A 56 -2.31 -13.48 2.06
C GLU A 56 -3.37 -14.54 1.79
N ASP A 57 -3.79 -15.26 2.81
CA ASP A 57 -4.78 -16.32 2.65
C ASP A 57 -6.21 -15.79 2.68
N TYR A 58 -6.38 -14.49 2.91
CA TYR A 58 -7.71 -13.90 2.94
C TYR A 58 -8.42 -14.11 1.61
N GLY A 59 -9.61 -14.68 1.65
CA GLY A 59 -10.32 -15.08 0.44
C GLY A 59 -11.58 -14.31 0.13
N ASP A 60 -11.74 -13.13 0.74
CA ASP A 60 -12.94 -12.32 0.50
C ASP A 60 -12.53 -10.98 -0.11
N VAL A 61 -13.49 -10.10 -0.32
CA VAL A 61 -13.24 -8.80 -0.96
C VAL A 61 -12.48 -7.89 -0.03
N ALA A 62 -11.45 -7.24 -0.55
CA ALA A 62 -10.67 -6.25 0.18
C ALA A 62 -10.81 -4.88 -0.48
N ASP A 63 -10.89 -3.85 0.33
CA ASP A 63 -10.96 -2.47 -0.17
C ASP A 63 -9.61 -1.98 -0.62
N ALA A 64 -8.55 -2.51 -0.04
CA ALA A 64 -7.18 -2.14 -0.38
C ALA A 64 -6.27 -3.33 -0.18
N VAL A 65 -5.16 -3.36 -0.91
CA VAL A 65 -4.12 -4.37 -0.71
C VAL A 65 -2.81 -3.64 -0.47
N LEU A 66 -2.16 -4.00 0.63
CA LEU A 66 -0.85 -3.47 1.00
C LEU A 66 0.19 -4.48 0.54
N VAL A 67 1.11 -4.07 -0.32
CA VAL A 67 2.10 -4.97 -0.91
C VAL A 67 3.50 -4.52 -0.50
N TRP A 68 4.24 -5.39 0.15
CA TRP A 68 5.66 -5.16 0.47
C TRP A 68 6.49 -5.90 -0.59
N PHE A 69 7.25 -5.16 -1.39
CA PHE A 69 8.01 -5.75 -2.49
C PHE A 69 9.45 -5.24 -2.46
N ARG A 70 10.40 -6.17 -2.61
CA ARG A 70 11.82 -5.87 -2.61
C ARG A 70 12.42 -6.31 -3.93
N GLN A 71 13.45 -5.61 -4.37
CA GLN A 71 14.20 -6.08 -5.54
C GLN A 71 14.75 -7.46 -5.22
N GLY A 72 14.51 -8.42 -6.08
CA GLY A 72 14.91 -9.80 -5.84
C GLY A 72 13.78 -10.69 -5.38
N ASP A 73 12.64 -10.11 -5.03
CA ASP A 73 11.43 -10.90 -4.79
C ASP A 73 10.92 -11.44 -6.13
N ASP A 74 9.81 -12.16 -6.09
CA ASP A 74 9.20 -12.69 -7.30
C ASP A 74 8.88 -11.55 -8.27
N ASP A 75 8.39 -11.90 -9.43
CA ASP A 75 8.05 -10.93 -10.47
C ASP A 75 7.03 -9.92 -9.96
N LEU A 76 7.33 -8.63 -10.11
CA LEU A 76 6.46 -7.57 -9.62
C LEU A 76 5.10 -7.58 -10.32
N VAL A 77 5.08 -7.85 -11.63
CA VAL A 77 3.82 -7.91 -12.36
C VAL A 77 2.94 -9.01 -11.77
N ASP A 78 3.49 -10.18 -11.55
CA ASP A 78 2.74 -11.29 -10.97
C ASP A 78 2.22 -10.94 -9.59
N THR A 79 3.04 -10.28 -8.78
CA THR A 79 2.65 -9.86 -7.44
C THR A 79 1.46 -8.88 -7.51
N LEU A 80 1.52 -7.93 -8.43
CA LEU A 80 0.43 -6.96 -8.59
C LEU A 80 -0.84 -7.63 -9.09
N VAL A 81 -0.72 -8.58 -10.02
CA VAL A 81 -1.88 -9.32 -10.51
C VAL A 81 -2.51 -10.10 -9.37
N ASP A 82 -1.69 -10.74 -8.54
CA ASP A 82 -2.20 -11.44 -7.36
C ASP A 82 -2.94 -10.50 -6.41
N ALA A 83 -2.40 -9.29 -6.25
CA ALA A 83 -3.03 -8.30 -5.38
C ALA A 83 -4.43 -7.91 -5.85
N LEU A 84 -4.69 -8.01 -7.15
CA LEU A 84 -5.99 -7.65 -7.71
C LEU A 84 -7.05 -8.73 -7.50
N THR A 85 -6.66 -9.92 -7.10
CA THR A 85 -7.56 -11.06 -7.04
C THR A 85 -8.80 -10.79 -6.19
N ASN A 86 -8.61 -10.22 -5.02
CA ASN A 86 -9.71 -9.95 -4.10
C ASN A 86 -10.08 -8.47 -4.01
N LEU A 87 -9.50 -7.64 -4.86
CA LEU A 87 -9.68 -6.19 -4.73
C LEU A 87 -11.05 -5.78 -5.20
N ALA A 88 -11.72 -4.94 -4.40
CA ALA A 88 -13.01 -4.36 -4.76
C ALA A 88 -12.87 -3.46 -5.99
N ASP A 89 -13.99 -3.24 -6.67
CA ASP A 89 -13.99 -2.45 -7.91
C ASP A 89 -13.39 -1.06 -7.74
N ALA A 90 -13.70 -0.40 -6.64
CA ALA A 90 -13.17 0.94 -6.38
C ALA A 90 -11.94 0.90 -5.48
N GLY A 91 -11.34 -0.27 -5.34
CA GLY A 91 -10.22 -0.45 -4.44
C GLY A 91 -8.90 0.06 -5.01
N PHE A 92 -7.88 -0.04 -4.19
CA PHE A 92 -6.54 0.43 -4.58
C PHE A 92 -5.48 -0.45 -3.96
N VAL A 93 -4.29 -0.40 -4.55
CA VAL A 93 -3.11 -1.10 -4.04
C VAL A 93 -2.14 -0.05 -3.55
N VAL A 94 -1.54 -0.29 -2.39
CA VAL A 94 -0.42 0.52 -1.92
C VAL A 94 0.81 -0.35 -1.99
N LEU A 95 1.71 0.00 -2.89
CA LEU A 95 2.95 -0.74 -3.09
C LEU A 95 4.05 -0.08 -2.27
N LEU A 96 4.69 -0.88 -1.43
CA LEU A 96 5.80 -0.42 -0.59
C LEU A 96 7.08 -1.09 -1.06
N THR A 97 8.08 -0.28 -1.35
CA THR A 97 9.39 -0.77 -1.75
C THR A 97 10.44 -0.07 -0.91
N PRO A 98 11.60 -0.71 -0.68
CA PRO A 98 12.64 -0.06 0.13
C PRO A 98 13.06 1.27 -0.46
N GLN A 99 13.36 2.23 0.40
CA GLN A 99 13.79 3.57 -0.01
C GLN A 99 15.05 3.51 -0.83
N ALA A 100 15.27 4.56 -1.62
CA ALA A 100 16.50 4.72 -2.38
C ALA A 100 17.70 4.65 -1.42
N GLY A 101 18.74 3.99 -1.84
CA GLY A 101 19.91 3.77 -0.99
C GLY A 101 19.97 2.40 -0.35
N HIS A 102 18.83 1.71 -0.29
CA HIS A 102 18.82 0.32 0.16
C HIS A 102 19.18 -0.60 -1.02
N ALA A 103 19.81 -1.73 -0.71
CA ALA A 103 20.20 -2.69 -1.73
C ALA A 103 19.00 -3.25 -2.47
N ASP A 104 17.87 -3.33 -1.79
CA ASP A 104 16.64 -3.94 -2.33
C ASP A 104 15.69 -2.91 -2.95
N HIS A 105 16.17 -1.70 -3.17
CA HIS A 105 15.37 -0.63 -3.75
C HIS A 105 14.93 -0.99 -5.17
N VAL A 106 13.70 -0.61 -5.52
CA VAL A 106 13.13 -0.85 -6.85
C VAL A 106 12.96 0.50 -7.54
N ASP A 107 13.45 0.62 -8.77
CA ASP A 107 13.37 1.89 -9.51
C ASP A 107 11.93 2.26 -9.81
N ALA A 108 11.65 3.57 -9.78
CA ALA A 108 10.32 4.07 -10.07
C ALA A 108 9.85 3.67 -11.47
N SER A 109 10.75 3.66 -12.44
CA SER A 109 10.40 3.27 -13.80
C SER A 109 9.96 1.81 -13.89
N GLU A 110 10.61 0.96 -13.13
CA GLU A 110 10.24 -0.46 -13.08
C GLU A 110 8.85 -0.63 -12.47
N ILE A 111 8.55 0.15 -11.44
CA ILE A 111 7.25 0.11 -10.81
C ILE A 111 6.16 0.56 -11.78
N GLU A 112 6.43 1.65 -12.52
CA GLU A 112 5.44 2.15 -13.48
C GLU A 112 5.18 1.17 -14.59
N GLU A 113 6.23 0.55 -15.11
CA GLU A 113 6.06 -0.45 -16.16
C GLU A 113 5.27 -1.65 -15.70
N ALA A 114 5.60 -2.13 -14.49
CA ALA A 114 4.89 -3.28 -13.95
C ALA A 114 3.44 -2.95 -13.68
N ALA A 115 3.16 -1.75 -13.19
CA ALA A 115 1.78 -1.33 -12.93
C ALA A 115 0.96 -1.34 -14.22
N VAL A 116 1.50 -0.74 -15.28
CA VAL A 116 0.79 -0.70 -16.57
C VAL A 116 0.55 -2.11 -17.10
N THR A 117 1.57 -2.96 -17.00
CA THR A 117 1.43 -4.35 -17.47
C THR A 117 0.36 -5.09 -16.69
N ALA A 118 0.20 -4.80 -15.41
CA ALA A 118 -0.82 -5.42 -14.57
C ALA A 118 -2.19 -4.76 -14.72
N GLY A 119 -2.31 -3.72 -15.54
CA GLY A 119 -3.58 -3.03 -15.76
C GLY A 119 -3.85 -1.91 -14.77
N LEU A 120 -2.80 -1.37 -14.16
CA LEU A 120 -2.91 -0.32 -13.16
C LEU A 120 -2.17 0.92 -13.61
N HIS A 121 -2.37 2.02 -12.88
CA HIS A 121 -1.51 3.18 -13.05
C HIS A 121 -1.24 3.80 -11.68
N THR A 122 -0.16 4.56 -11.60
CA THR A 122 0.22 5.21 -10.35
C THR A 122 -0.69 6.41 -10.10
N ALA A 123 -1.10 6.57 -8.85
CA ALA A 123 -2.03 7.62 -8.46
C ALA A 123 -1.50 8.37 -7.24
N GLY A 124 -0.19 8.62 -7.22
CA GLY A 124 0.44 9.38 -6.16
C GLY A 124 1.07 8.51 -5.10
N GLY A 125 1.61 9.15 -4.10
CA GLY A 125 2.23 8.47 -2.97
C GLY A 125 2.24 9.38 -1.77
N ALA A 126 2.80 8.91 -0.68
CA ALA A 126 2.87 9.69 0.54
C ALA A 126 4.06 9.21 1.38
N SER A 127 4.56 10.08 2.23
CA SER A 127 5.65 9.71 3.14
C SER A 127 5.04 9.09 4.39
N VAL A 128 5.00 7.77 4.43
CA VAL A 128 4.40 7.05 5.55
C VAL A 128 5.42 6.21 6.31
N SER A 129 6.64 6.13 5.82
CA SER A 129 7.68 5.32 6.44
C SER A 129 9.03 5.92 6.10
N THR A 130 10.01 5.76 7.00
CA THR A 130 11.37 6.23 6.74
C THR A 130 12.17 5.19 5.95
N GLU A 131 11.76 3.93 6.01
CA GLU A 131 12.49 2.85 5.36
C GLU A 131 11.87 2.40 4.06
N TRP A 132 10.60 2.71 3.83
CA TRP A 132 9.84 2.23 2.68
C TRP A 132 9.19 3.38 1.93
N SER A 133 9.29 3.33 0.61
CA SER A 133 8.57 4.25 -0.28
C SER A 133 7.20 3.68 -0.57
N SER A 134 6.20 4.54 -0.71
CA SER A 134 4.84 4.09 -1.00
C SER A 134 4.34 4.71 -2.29
N VAL A 135 3.56 3.95 -3.02
CA VAL A 135 2.86 4.46 -4.20
C VAL A 135 1.49 3.82 -4.26
N ARG A 136 0.49 4.62 -4.59
CA ARG A 136 -0.89 4.16 -4.74
C ARG A 136 -1.11 3.77 -6.18
N LEU A 137 -1.67 2.58 -6.40
CA LEU A 137 -1.96 2.07 -7.74
C LEU A 137 -3.46 1.82 -7.86
N VAL A 138 -4.04 2.23 -8.98
CA VAL A 138 -5.47 2.07 -9.21
C VAL A 138 -5.70 1.62 -10.64
N ALA A 139 -6.85 0.97 -10.87
CA ALA A 139 -7.24 0.62 -12.21
C ALA A 139 -7.79 1.87 -12.92
N PRO A 140 -7.49 2.05 -14.21
CA PRO A 140 -8.02 3.20 -14.94
C PRO A 140 -9.53 3.16 -14.98
N ARG A 141 -10.16 4.33 -14.85
CA ARG A 141 -11.59 4.41 -14.94
C ARG A 141 -12.05 3.99 -16.33
N GLY A 142 -13.10 3.23 -16.38
CA GLY A 142 -13.64 2.76 -17.64
C GLY A 142 -12.96 1.54 -18.21
N ALA A 143 -11.86 1.12 -17.62
CA ALA A 143 -11.14 -0.06 -18.11
C ALA A 143 -11.97 -1.33 -17.99
N ARG A 144 -12.98 -1.29 -17.16
CA ARG A 144 -13.80 -2.46 -16.89
C ARG A 144 -15.06 -2.52 -17.73
N ARG A 145 -15.14 -1.74 -18.71
CA ARG A 145 -16.33 -1.72 -19.54
C ARG A 145 -16.48 -2.88 -20.42
#